data_ae423cc6c0e212518c175fda18a29f7f
#
_entry.id   ae423cc6c0e212518c175fda18a29f7f
#
_cell.length_a   1.000
_cell.length_b   1.000
_cell.length_c   1.000
_cell.angle_alpha   90.00
_cell.angle_beta   90.00
_cell.angle_gamma   90.00
#
_symmetry.space_group_name_H-M   'P 1'
#
loop_
_entity.id
_entity.type
_entity.pdbx_description
1 polymer ?
#
loop_
_entity_poly.entity_id
_entity_poly.type
_entity_poly.pdbx_seq_one_letter_code
_entity_poly.pdbx_strand_id
1 'polypeptide(L)'
;MDSIVTLLILCLLLANLIAVIFLIKRKLPDQINNSQIFKDEVSSLKNSFSQSFGSMSKEIAKDMTGALTKVDEKVGVFNRQVSELNKSQDNFSKILSGVKTYGTLAEFGLGSLLKDLLPASQFIENVKMKPEETSETVEFAIKLQDVLLPIDSHWPVEKYKAIDDAYNTNDKEAQAEARKDLAAAFRLKAKSVNLKYIAPPKSTNFAIIYVPTEGLFAELSSYRDPKT
;
A
#
# COMPACT_ATOMS: atom_id res chain seq x y z
N MET A 1 78.92 45.06 -39.59
CA MET A 1 78.91 43.65 -39.12
C MET A 1 77.76 43.39 -38.13
N ASP A 2 77.31 44.40 -37.40
CA ASP A 2 76.31 44.21 -36.35
C ASP A 2 74.86 43.94 -36.82
N SER A 3 74.49 44.48 -38.02
CA SER A 3 73.13 44.24 -38.56
C SER A 3 72.84 42.80 -38.97
N ILE A 4 73.86 42.09 -39.45
CA ILE A 4 73.73 40.69 -39.87
C ILE A 4 73.62 39.75 -38.67
N VAL A 5 74.35 40.07 -37.60
CA VAL A 5 74.32 39.30 -36.33
C VAL A 5 72.96 39.46 -35.63
N THR A 6 72.41 40.69 -35.58
CA THR A 6 71.11 40.98 -35.08
C THR A 6 70.01 40.25 -35.88
N LEU A 7 70.09 40.22 -37.16
CA LEU A 7 69.18 39.50 -38.06
C LEU A 7 69.20 37.98 -37.82
N LEU A 8 70.35 37.40 -37.62
CA LEU A 8 70.53 35.97 -37.31
C LEU A 8 69.97 35.62 -35.96
N ILE A 9 70.18 36.47 -34.94
CA ILE A 9 69.60 36.25 -33.62
C ILE A 9 68.07 36.33 -33.66
N LEU A 10 67.54 37.29 -34.41
CA LEU A 10 66.01 37.40 -34.54
C LEU A 10 65.44 36.20 -35.28
N CYS A 11 66.11 35.68 -36.33
CA CYS A 11 65.65 34.45 -36.98
C CYS A 11 65.74 33.23 -36.10
N LEU A 12 66.73 33.14 -35.20
CA LEU A 12 66.87 32.01 -34.28
C LEU A 12 65.78 32.08 -33.15
N LEU A 13 65.48 33.28 -32.70
CA LEU A 13 64.40 33.50 -31.75
C LEU A 13 63.00 33.14 -32.33
N LEU A 14 62.76 33.57 -33.59
CA LEU A 14 61.55 33.22 -34.32
C LEU A 14 61.43 31.71 -34.57
N ALA A 15 62.50 31.02 -34.93
CA ALA A 15 62.54 29.57 -35.11
C ALA A 15 62.26 28.84 -33.82
N ASN A 16 62.80 29.29 -32.66
CA ASN A 16 62.49 28.74 -31.31
C ASN A 16 61.05 28.99 -30.95
N LEU A 17 60.51 30.18 -31.18
CA LEU A 17 59.11 30.49 -30.89
C LEU A 17 58.16 29.60 -31.69
N ILE A 18 58.42 29.38 -32.97
CA ILE A 18 57.67 28.48 -33.84
C ILE A 18 57.76 27.03 -33.33
N ALA A 19 58.95 26.59 -32.92
CA ALA A 19 59.15 25.26 -32.36
C ALA A 19 58.36 25.07 -31.04
N VAL A 20 58.37 26.07 -30.17
CA VAL A 20 57.61 26.05 -28.92
C VAL A 20 56.08 26.02 -29.17
N ILE A 21 55.60 26.84 -30.09
CA ILE A 21 54.21 26.84 -30.51
C ILE A 21 53.79 25.48 -31.11
N PHE A 22 54.68 24.89 -31.94
CA PHE A 22 54.44 23.56 -32.50
C PHE A 22 54.40 22.45 -31.45
N LEU A 23 55.27 22.50 -30.44
CA LEU A 23 55.29 21.56 -29.34
C LEU A 23 54.06 21.72 -28.44
N ILE A 24 53.62 22.93 -28.20
CA ILE A 24 52.36 23.21 -27.44
C ILE A 24 51.17 22.65 -28.21
N LYS A 25 51.06 22.92 -29.50
CA LYS A 25 49.95 22.38 -30.32
C LYS A 25 49.98 20.84 -30.43
N ARG A 26 51.16 20.23 -30.40
CA ARG A 26 51.29 18.77 -30.45
C ARG A 26 50.90 18.09 -29.14
N LYS A 27 50.93 18.79 -27.98
CA LYS A 27 50.56 18.27 -26.67
C LYS A 27 49.06 18.47 -26.29
N LEU A 28 48.30 19.23 -27.10
CA LEU A 28 46.91 19.55 -26.81
C LEU A 28 45.80 18.60 -27.36
N PRO A 29 46.04 17.60 -28.21
CA PRO A 29 44.94 16.81 -28.78
C PRO A 29 44.25 15.83 -27.81
N ASP A 30 44.93 15.36 -26.75
CA ASP A 30 44.41 14.20 -26.01
C ASP A 30 43.45 14.50 -24.86
N GLN A 31 43.47 15.73 -24.33
CA GLN A 31 42.59 16.08 -23.19
C GLN A 31 41.15 16.40 -23.62
N ILE A 32 40.96 16.93 -24.82
CA ILE A 32 39.63 17.30 -25.33
C ILE A 32 38.86 16.04 -25.75
N ASN A 33 39.55 15.06 -26.31
CA ASN A 33 38.93 13.80 -26.76
C ASN A 33 38.40 12.96 -25.56
N ASN A 34 39.14 12.86 -24.47
CA ASN A 34 38.71 12.12 -23.27
C ASN A 34 37.49 12.76 -22.58
N SER A 35 37.42 14.10 -22.59
CA SER A 35 36.27 14.81 -22.03
C SER A 35 35.00 14.63 -22.87
N GLN A 36 35.14 14.52 -24.17
CA GLN A 36 34.02 14.28 -25.11
C GLN A 36 33.52 12.84 -25.00
N ILE A 37 34.42 11.86 -25.01
CA ILE A 37 34.11 10.44 -24.82
C ILE A 37 33.40 10.22 -23.49
N PHE A 38 33.90 10.84 -22.42
CA PHE A 38 33.23 10.76 -21.08
C PHE A 38 31.84 11.38 -21.09
N LYS A 39 31.62 12.53 -21.73
CA LYS A 39 30.31 13.15 -21.89
C LYS A 39 29.35 12.28 -22.70
N ASP A 40 29.80 11.67 -23.76
CA ASP A 40 28.99 10.78 -24.59
C ASP A 40 28.64 9.51 -23.86
N GLU A 41 29.54 8.96 -23.07
CA GLU A 41 29.30 7.78 -22.23
C GLU A 41 28.34 8.06 -21.09
N VAL A 42 28.45 9.20 -20.39
CA VAL A 42 27.49 9.67 -19.38
C VAL A 42 26.13 9.94 -19.99
N SER A 43 26.07 10.52 -21.19
CA SER A 43 24.81 10.77 -21.89
C SER A 43 24.14 9.47 -22.33
N SER A 44 24.91 8.50 -22.83
CA SER A 44 24.44 7.17 -23.17
C SER A 44 23.92 6.42 -21.94
N LEU A 45 24.64 6.46 -20.83
CA LEU A 45 24.22 5.87 -19.55
C LEU A 45 22.93 6.51 -19.04
N LYS A 46 22.84 7.84 -19.07
CA LYS A 46 21.64 8.59 -18.71
C LYS A 46 20.43 8.19 -19.57
N ASN A 47 20.63 8.08 -20.88
CA ASN A 47 19.56 7.69 -21.80
C ASN A 47 19.11 6.25 -21.57
N SER A 48 20.05 5.32 -21.41
CA SER A 48 19.77 3.90 -21.10
C SER A 48 19.06 3.76 -19.75
N PHE A 49 19.50 4.50 -18.74
CA PHE A 49 18.85 4.52 -17.44
C PHE A 49 17.42 5.08 -17.52
N SER A 50 17.23 6.22 -18.21
CA SER A 50 15.90 6.84 -18.40
C SER A 50 14.96 5.92 -19.17
N GLN A 51 15.45 5.22 -20.18
CA GLN A 51 14.67 4.28 -20.97
C GLN A 51 14.30 3.04 -20.15
N SER A 52 15.26 2.46 -19.41
CA SER A 52 15.02 1.31 -18.54
C SER A 52 14.07 1.67 -17.39
N PHE A 53 14.24 2.83 -16.78
CA PHE A 53 13.36 3.32 -15.73
C PHE A 53 11.94 3.60 -16.27
N GLY A 54 11.84 4.19 -17.46
CA GLY A 54 10.57 4.43 -18.14
C GLY A 54 9.82 3.15 -18.50
N SER A 55 10.52 2.11 -18.99
CA SER A 55 9.92 0.81 -19.29
C SER A 55 9.48 0.08 -18.03
N MET A 56 10.33 0.04 -17.00
CA MET A 56 10.01 -0.56 -15.71
C MET A 56 8.82 0.14 -15.02
N SER A 57 8.77 1.47 -15.07
CA SER A 57 7.64 2.23 -14.53
C SER A 57 6.33 1.93 -15.26
N LYS A 58 6.37 1.78 -16.59
CA LYS A 58 5.20 1.39 -17.40
C LYS A 58 4.75 -0.04 -17.10
N GLU A 59 5.69 -0.96 -16.93
CA GLU A 59 5.41 -2.36 -16.62
C GLU A 59 4.78 -2.49 -15.22
N ILE A 60 5.36 -1.84 -14.21
CA ILE A 60 4.79 -1.77 -12.86
C ILE A 60 3.39 -1.14 -12.88
N ALA A 61 3.19 -0.04 -13.60
CA ALA A 61 1.88 0.59 -13.73
C ALA A 61 0.86 -0.33 -14.39
N LYS A 62 1.25 -1.08 -15.42
CA LYS A 62 0.40 -2.06 -16.11
C LYS A 62 0.04 -3.22 -15.19
N ASP A 63 1.01 -3.78 -14.48
CA ASP A 63 0.79 -4.89 -13.55
C ASP A 63 -0.07 -4.47 -12.36
N MET A 64 0.18 -3.27 -11.84
CA MET A 64 -0.62 -2.68 -10.77
C MET A 64 -2.06 -2.41 -11.22
N THR A 65 -2.25 -1.87 -12.43
CA THR A 65 -3.59 -1.68 -13.01
C THR A 65 -4.29 -3.01 -13.22
N GLY A 66 -3.60 -4.03 -13.75
CA GLY A 66 -4.13 -5.37 -13.92
C GLY A 66 -4.50 -6.05 -12.59
N ALA A 67 -3.69 -5.87 -11.56
CA ALA A 67 -3.97 -6.37 -10.21
C ALA A 67 -5.18 -5.64 -9.60
N LEU A 68 -5.24 -4.31 -9.72
CA LEU A 68 -6.37 -3.51 -9.24
C LEU A 68 -7.67 -3.89 -9.95
N THR A 69 -7.64 -4.10 -11.28
CA THR A 69 -8.83 -4.55 -12.04
C THR A 69 -9.32 -5.91 -11.56
N LYS A 70 -8.41 -6.86 -11.30
CA LYS A 70 -8.77 -8.17 -10.74
C LYS A 70 -9.33 -8.10 -9.32
N VAL A 71 -8.82 -7.17 -8.51
CA VAL A 71 -9.37 -6.91 -7.17
C VAL A 71 -10.76 -6.28 -7.30
N ASP A 72 -10.93 -5.31 -8.19
CA ASP A 72 -12.21 -4.63 -8.42
C ASP A 72 -13.27 -5.60 -8.96
N GLU A 73 -12.91 -6.48 -9.90
CA GLU A 73 -13.79 -7.57 -10.36
C GLU A 73 -14.18 -8.52 -9.23
N LYS A 74 -13.23 -8.92 -8.39
CA LYS A 74 -13.51 -9.81 -7.25
C LYS A 74 -14.33 -9.13 -6.16
N VAL A 75 -14.05 -7.87 -5.88
CA VAL A 75 -14.88 -7.03 -4.99
C VAL A 75 -16.28 -6.83 -5.59
N GLY A 76 -16.39 -6.65 -6.89
CA GLY A 76 -17.69 -6.56 -7.60
C GLY A 76 -18.48 -7.87 -7.57
N VAL A 77 -17.82 -9.03 -7.68
CA VAL A 77 -18.45 -10.35 -7.49
C VAL A 77 -18.86 -10.54 -6.04
N PHE A 78 -18.00 -10.22 -5.10
CA PHE A 78 -18.28 -10.27 -3.67
C PHE A 78 -19.46 -9.37 -3.28
N ASN A 79 -19.48 -8.13 -3.75
CA ASN A 79 -20.61 -7.21 -3.52
C ASN A 79 -21.91 -7.72 -4.12
N ARG A 80 -21.89 -8.40 -5.28
CA ARG A 80 -23.06 -9.07 -5.83
C ARG A 80 -23.52 -10.24 -4.97
N GLN A 81 -22.61 -11.08 -4.52
CA GLN A 81 -22.92 -12.21 -3.62
C GLN A 81 -23.44 -11.72 -2.26
N VAL A 82 -22.86 -10.66 -1.71
CA VAL A 82 -23.38 -9.99 -0.50
C VAL A 82 -24.74 -9.36 -0.76
N SER A 83 -24.96 -8.76 -1.93
CA SER A 83 -26.28 -8.19 -2.32
C SER A 83 -27.34 -9.28 -2.54
N GLU A 84 -26.96 -10.41 -3.11
CA GLU A 84 -27.86 -11.59 -3.24
C GLU A 84 -28.12 -12.24 -1.88
N LEU A 85 -27.13 -12.32 -1.01
CA LEU A 85 -27.29 -12.69 0.39
C LEU A 85 -28.23 -11.70 1.12
N ASN A 86 -28.06 -10.39 0.91
CA ASN A 86 -28.96 -9.38 1.49
C ASN A 86 -30.41 -9.50 0.96
N LYS A 87 -30.60 -9.80 -0.32
CA LYS A 87 -31.95 -10.08 -0.87
C LYS A 87 -32.55 -11.37 -0.36
N SER A 88 -31.77 -12.43 -0.16
CA SER A 88 -32.17 -13.62 0.58
C SER A 88 -32.43 -13.31 2.07
N GLN A 89 -31.75 -12.31 2.61
CA GLN A 89 -31.83 -11.90 4.01
C GLN A 89 -33.16 -11.23 4.40
N ASP A 90 -33.78 -10.45 3.48
CA ASP A 90 -35.13 -9.90 3.74
C ASP A 90 -36.16 -11.04 3.97
N ASN A 91 -35.98 -12.19 3.37
CA ASN A 91 -36.75 -13.39 3.66
C ASN A 91 -36.24 -14.17 4.88
N PHE A 92 -34.92 -14.18 5.15
CA PHE A 92 -34.30 -14.85 6.29
C PHE A 92 -34.37 -14.04 7.59
N SER A 93 -34.34 -12.71 7.50
CA SER A 93 -34.46 -11.77 8.63
C SER A 93 -35.82 -11.89 9.33
N LYS A 94 -36.88 -12.28 8.60
CA LYS A 94 -38.19 -12.62 9.18
C LYS A 94 -38.20 -13.95 9.96
N ILE A 95 -37.22 -14.83 9.68
CA ILE A 95 -37.13 -16.17 10.30
C ILE A 95 -36.11 -16.18 11.46
N LEU A 96 -35.10 -15.32 11.43
CA LEU A 96 -33.98 -15.30 12.37
C LEU A 96 -33.79 -13.93 13.02
N SER A 97 -34.77 -13.47 13.78
CA SER A 97 -34.66 -12.24 14.56
C SER A 97 -33.71 -12.41 15.77
N GLY A 98 -32.39 -12.39 15.49
CA GLY A 98 -31.40 -12.44 16.55
C GLY A 98 -30.06 -11.83 16.17
N VAL A 99 -29.54 -10.93 17.01
CA VAL A 99 -28.24 -10.24 16.89
C VAL A 99 -27.06 -11.20 16.60
N LYS A 100 -27.19 -12.46 16.96
CA LYS A 100 -26.19 -13.53 16.77
C LYS A 100 -25.95 -13.86 15.28
N THR A 101 -26.93 -13.67 14.42
CA THR A 101 -26.90 -14.04 12.99
C THR A 101 -25.96 -13.18 12.17
N TYR A 102 -25.89 -11.89 12.46
CA TYR A 102 -25.03 -10.96 11.71
C TYR A 102 -23.55 -11.13 12.01
N GLY A 103 -23.21 -11.51 13.25
CA GLY A 103 -21.83 -11.91 13.60
C GLY A 103 -21.39 -13.12 12.78
N THR A 104 -22.23 -14.17 12.74
CA THR A 104 -21.97 -15.39 11.95
C THR A 104 -21.83 -15.11 10.45
N LEU A 105 -22.61 -14.17 9.88
CA LEU A 105 -22.49 -13.76 8.47
C LEU A 105 -21.20 -13.00 8.20
N ALA A 106 -20.74 -12.17 9.11
CA ALA A 106 -19.46 -11.48 8.97
C ALA A 106 -18.28 -12.47 9.03
N GLU A 107 -18.32 -13.44 9.95
CA GLU A 107 -17.35 -14.55 10.02
C GLU A 107 -17.35 -15.39 8.75
N PHE A 108 -18.54 -15.76 8.24
CA PHE A 108 -18.67 -16.52 6.99
C PHE A 108 -18.12 -15.74 5.79
N GLY A 109 -18.42 -14.46 5.68
CA GLY A 109 -17.90 -13.58 4.63
C GLY A 109 -16.38 -13.47 4.67
N LEU A 110 -15.79 -13.31 5.85
CA LEU A 110 -14.34 -13.28 6.05
C LEU A 110 -13.71 -14.64 5.68
N GLY A 111 -14.30 -15.75 6.12
CA GLY A 111 -13.82 -17.09 5.80
C GLY A 111 -13.82 -17.38 4.29
N SER A 112 -14.90 -16.98 3.60
CA SER A 112 -14.99 -17.11 2.14
C SER A 112 -13.94 -16.26 1.42
N LEU A 113 -13.77 -15.03 1.84
CA LEU A 113 -12.76 -14.11 1.29
C LEU A 113 -11.34 -14.67 1.45
N LEU A 114 -11.01 -15.21 2.61
CA LEU A 114 -9.69 -15.79 2.85
C LEU A 114 -9.45 -17.04 1.98
N LYS A 115 -10.47 -17.89 1.80
CA LYS A 115 -10.39 -19.08 0.93
C LYS A 115 -10.20 -18.70 -0.54
N ASP A 116 -10.77 -17.58 -0.97
CA ASP A 116 -10.62 -17.09 -2.34
C ASP A 116 -9.26 -16.44 -2.61
N LEU A 117 -8.68 -15.82 -1.61
CA LEU A 117 -7.44 -15.05 -1.75
C LEU A 117 -6.18 -15.83 -1.39
N LEU A 118 -6.27 -16.79 -0.45
CA LEU A 118 -5.12 -17.48 0.12
C LEU A 118 -5.26 -19.00 0.03
N PRO A 119 -4.16 -19.71 -0.24
CA PRO A 119 -4.13 -21.17 -0.05
C PRO A 119 -4.49 -21.54 1.39
N ALA A 120 -5.16 -22.66 1.58
CA ALA A 120 -5.58 -23.16 2.91
C ALA A 120 -4.39 -23.36 3.90
N SER A 121 -3.18 -23.52 3.38
CA SER A 121 -1.96 -23.59 4.21
C SER A 121 -1.52 -22.26 4.81
N GLN A 122 -2.02 -21.13 4.29
CA GLN A 122 -1.58 -19.78 4.69
C GLN A 122 -2.45 -19.12 5.75
N PHE A 123 -3.56 -19.73 6.16
CA PHE A 123 -4.37 -19.24 7.27
C PHE A 123 -4.86 -20.37 8.17
N ILE A 124 -5.32 -20.02 9.34
CA ILE A 124 -5.86 -20.95 10.34
C ILE A 124 -7.15 -20.34 10.88
N GLU A 125 -8.16 -21.18 11.09
CA GLU A 125 -9.43 -20.80 11.71
C GLU A 125 -9.41 -21.13 13.22
N ASN A 126 -10.08 -20.32 14.04
CA ASN A 126 -10.29 -20.52 15.47
C ASN A 126 -9.00 -20.74 16.28
N VAL A 127 -8.07 -19.81 16.18
CA VAL A 127 -6.76 -19.91 16.81
C VAL A 127 -6.73 -19.31 18.21
N LYS A 128 -6.21 -20.06 19.17
CA LYS A 128 -5.88 -19.55 20.51
C LYS A 128 -4.55 -18.81 20.47
N MET A 129 -4.58 -17.49 20.60
CA MET A 129 -3.37 -16.67 20.57
C MET A 129 -2.63 -16.74 21.92
N LYS A 130 -3.38 -16.77 23.04
CA LYS A 130 -2.88 -16.82 24.42
C LYS A 130 -3.48 -18.02 25.16
N PRO A 131 -3.10 -19.27 24.85
CA PRO A 131 -3.75 -20.45 25.39
C PRO A 131 -3.61 -20.59 26.91
N GLU A 132 -2.58 -19.98 27.50
CA GLU A 132 -2.34 -20.02 28.94
C GLU A 132 -3.08 -18.94 29.72
N GLU A 133 -3.49 -17.84 29.05
CA GLU A 133 -4.16 -16.71 29.70
C GLU A 133 -5.69 -16.75 29.52
N THR A 134 -6.14 -17.27 28.35
CA THR A 134 -7.57 -17.24 27.99
C THR A 134 -7.97 -18.41 27.09
N SER A 135 -9.22 -18.84 27.21
CA SER A 135 -9.82 -19.84 26.32
C SER A 135 -10.28 -19.25 24.98
N GLU A 136 -10.22 -17.94 24.81
CA GLU A 136 -10.75 -17.25 23.63
C GLU A 136 -9.92 -17.53 22.40
N THR A 137 -10.61 -17.64 21.26
CA THR A 137 -10.03 -17.87 19.95
C THR A 137 -10.25 -16.64 19.08
N VAL A 138 -9.26 -16.30 18.25
CA VAL A 138 -9.47 -15.41 17.11
C VAL A 138 -10.10 -16.20 15.97
N GLU A 139 -11.02 -15.59 15.24
CA GLU A 139 -11.74 -16.25 14.15
C GLU A 139 -10.78 -16.79 13.08
N PHE A 140 -9.85 -15.96 12.63
CA PHE A 140 -8.84 -16.32 11.63
C PHE A 140 -7.48 -15.74 11.98
N ALA A 141 -6.43 -16.43 11.55
CA ALA A 141 -5.06 -15.91 11.58
C ALA A 141 -4.31 -16.27 10.29
N ILE A 142 -3.68 -15.29 9.66
CA ILE A 142 -2.78 -15.51 8.51
C ILE A 142 -1.40 -15.89 9.04
N LYS A 143 -0.81 -16.91 8.43
CA LYS A 143 0.57 -17.32 8.71
C LYS A 143 1.54 -16.45 7.95
N LEU A 144 2.34 -15.68 8.65
CA LEU A 144 3.43 -14.87 8.12
C LEU A 144 4.76 -15.47 8.61
N GLN A 145 5.27 -16.47 7.89
CA GLN A 145 6.45 -17.23 8.33
C GLN A 145 6.24 -17.83 9.74
N ASP A 146 6.96 -17.31 10.73
CA ASP A 146 6.93 -17.82 12.11
C ASP A 146 5.91 -17.10 13.01
N VAL A 147 5.20 -16.10 12.51
CA VAL A 147 4.23 -15.32 13.29
C VAL A 147 2.83 -15.41 12.68
N LEU A 148 1.82 -15.21 13.51
CA LEU A 148 0.42 -15.20 13.12
C LEU A 148 -0.11 -13.77 13.10
N LEU A 149 -0.80 -13.39 12.03
CA LEU A 149 -1.55 -12.14 11.94
C LEU A 149 -3.01 -12.40 12.29
N PRO A 150 -3.50 -11.98 13.47
CA PRO A 150 -4.89 -12.19 13.86
C PRO A 150 -5.83 -11.34 13.01
N ILE A 151 -6.95 -11.95 12.59
CA ILE A 151 -8.05 -11.25 11.92
C ILE A 151 -9.35 -11.63 12.63
N ASP A 152 -10.12 -10.61 13.01
CA ASP A 152 -11.38 -10.76 13.70
C ASP A 152 -12.44 -9.93 12.98
N SER A 153 -13.66 -10.42 12.87
CA SER A 153 -14.73 -9.70 12.20
C SER A 153 -15.50 -8.80 13.15
N HIS A 154 -16.08 -7.72 12.63
CA HIS A 154 -16.95 -6.86 13.42
C HIS A 154 -18.04 -6.21 12.58
N TRP A 155 -19.28 -6.57 12.87
CA TRP A 155 -20.45 -5.97 12.24
C TRP A 155 -21.45 -5.50 13.31
N PRO A 156 -21.35 -4.28 13.82
CA PRO A 156 -22.27 -3.71 14.79
C PRO A 156 -23.53 -3.19 14.07
N VAL A 157 -24.37 -4.10 13.59
CA VAL A 157 -25.53 -3.84 12.71
C VAL A 157 -26.47 -2.81 13.32
N GLU A 158 -26.77 -2.91 14.60
CA GLU A 158 -27.67 -1.99 15.33
C GLU A 158 -27.16 -0.55 15.29
N LYS A 159 -25.82 -0.37 15.46
CA LYS A 159 -25.19 0.94 15.40
C LYS A 159 -25.18 1.51 13.99
N TYR A 160 -24.95 0.64 12.99
CA TYR A 160 -24.98 1.04 11.57
C TYR A 160 -26.41 1.39 11.13
N LYS A 161 -27.40 0.57 11.52
CA LYS A 161 -28.82 0.83 11.23
C LYS A 161 -29.30 2.16 11.82
N ALA A 162 -28.84 2.53 13.01
CA ALA A 162 -29.18 3.83 13.60
C ALA A 162 -28.74 5.02 12.73
N ILE A 163 -27.64 4.87 11.96
CA ILE A 163 -27.20 5.87 10.99
C ILE A 163 -28.19 5.97 9.82
N ASP A 164 -28.60 4.82 9.25
CA ASP A 164 -29.57 4.78 8.16
C ASP A 164 -30.93 5.36 8.58
N ASP A 165 -31.39 5.03 9.79
CA ASP A 165 -32.64 5.55 10.33
C ASP A 165 -32.56 7.09 10.51
N ALA A 166 -31.45 7.61 10.98
CA ALA A 166 -31.21 9.05 11.11
C ALA A 166 -31.08 9.77 9.75
N TYR A 167 -30.56 9.11 8.73
CA TYR A 167 -30.55 9.63 7.37
C TYR A 167 -31.97 9.72 6.79
N ASN A 168 -32.76 8.69 6.98
CA ASN A 168 -34.16 8.63 6.48
C ASN A 168 -35.04 9.71 7.10
N THR A 169 -34.77 10.12 8.34
CA THR A 169 -35.47 11.21 9.02
C THR A 169 -34.86 12.59 8.78
N ASN A 170 -33.72 12.66 8.05
CA ASN A 170 -32.95 13.88 7.81
C ASN A 170 -32.53 14.62 9.10
N ASP A 171 -32.37 13.89 10.19
CA ASP A 171 -31.96 14.41 11.50
C ASP A 171 -30.43 14.42 11.60
N LYS A 172 -29.84 15.61 11.45
CA LYS A 172 -28.37 15.78 11.48
C LYS A 172 -27.74 15.53 12.85
N GLU A 173 -28.46 15.80 13.92
CA GLU A 173 -27.97 15.58 15.29
C GLU A 173 -27.95 14.08 15.59
N ALA A 174 -29.03 13.38 15.27
CA ALA A 174 -29.11 11.93 15.37
C ALA A 174 -28.05 11.24 14.49
N GLN A 175 -27.78 11.72 13.28
CA GLN A 175 -26.70 11.22 12.42
C GLN A 175 -25.33 11.35 13.08
N ALA A 176 -25.03 12.52 13.67
CA ALA A 176 -23.76 12.76 14.33
C ALA A 176 -23.57 11.86 15.57
N GLU A 177 -24.60 11.69 16.39
CA GLU A 177 -24.53 10.81 17.55
C GLU A 177 -24.44 9.33 17.17
N ALA A 178 -25.20 8.88 16.16
CA ALA A 178 -25.13 7.51 15.67
C ALA A 178 -23.73 7.17 15.11
N ARG A 179 -23.07 8.09 14.40
CA ARG A 179 -21.68 7.92 13.94
C ARG A 179 -20.68 7.85 15.09
N LYS A 180 -20.85 8.68 16.10
CA LYS A 180 -20.02 8.66 17.32
C LYS A 180 -20.16 7.33 18.05
N ASP A 181 -21.37 6.82 18.16
CA ASP A 181 -21.69 5.53 18.77
C ASP A 181 -21.07 4.37 17.99
N LEU A 182 -21.14 4.41 16.65
CA LEU A 182 -20.49 3.44 15.78
C LEU A 182 -18.97 3.45 15.99
N ALA A 183 -18.36 4.62 15.97
CA ALA A 183 -16.92 4.75 16.20
C ALA A 183 -16.50 4.26 17.60
N ALA A 184 -17.31 4.52 18.63
CA ALA A 184 -17.10 4.01 19.99
C ALA A 184 -17.13 2.48 20.04
N ALA A 185 -18.08 1.84 19.34
CA ALA A 185 -18.17 0.38 19.24
C ALA A 185 -16.89 -0.22 18.62
N PHE A 186 -16.38 0.38 17.55
CA PHE A 186 -15.13 -0.07 16.93
C PHE A 186 -13.91 0.14 17.82
N ARG A 187 -13.84 1.23 18.57
CA ARG A 187 -12.76 1.45 19.57
C ARG A 187 -12.77 0.40 20.66
N LEU A 188 -13.96 0.03 21.16
CA LEU A 188 -14.10 -1.05 22.15
C LEU A 188 -13.67 -2.39 21.57
N LYS A 189 -14.09 -2.70 20.33
CA LYS A 189 -13.67 -3.92 19.63
C LYS A 189 -12.15 -3.94 19.43
N ALA A 190 -11.55 -2.85 18.97
CA ALA A 190 -10.10 -2.75 18.78
C ALA A 190 -9.32 -2.97 20.10
N LYS A 191 -9.78 -2.40 21.20
CA LYS A 191 -9.21 -2.66 22.54
C LYS A 191 -9.33 -4.13 22.93
N SER A 192 -10.49 -4.73 22.72
CA SER A 192 -10.70 -6.15 22.98
C SER A 192 -9.78 -7.05 22.16
N VAL A 193 -9.68 -6.81 20.85
CA VAL A 193 -8.79 -7.54 19.93
C VAL A 193 -7.33 -7.41 20.37
N ASN A 194 -6.90 -6.20 20.73
CA ASN A 194 -5.55 -5.96 21.24
C ASN A 194 -5.24 -6.80 22.48
N LEU A 195 -6.12 -6.76 23.48
CA LEU A 195 -5.92 -7.47 24.73
C LEU A 195 -5.96 -9.00 24.55
N LYS A 196 -6.85 -9.51 23.69
CA LYS A 196 -7.10 -10.94 23.55
C LYS A 196 -6.14 -11.63 22.60
N TYR A 197 -5.80 -10.99 21.48
CA TYR A 197 -5.16 -11.67 20.34
C TYR A 197 -3.75 -11.21 20.02
N ILE A 198 -3.31 -10.06 20.48
CA ILE A 198 -1.93 -9.61 20.27
C ILE A 198 -1.03 -10.20 21.35
N ALA A 199 -0.12 -11.10 20.95
CA ALA A 199 0.78 -11.87 21.82
C ALA A 199 2.13 -12.13 21.13
N PRO A 200 2.98 -11.10 20.89
CA PRO A 200 4.32 -11.32 20.38
C PRO A 200 5.17 -12.19 21.33
N PRO A 201 6.05 -13.06 20.81
CA PRO A 201 6.43 -13.23 19.40
C PRO A 201 5.50 -14.13 18.58
N LYS A 202 4.50 -14.77 19.17
CA LYS A 202 3.58 -15.68 18.48
C LYS A 202 2.70 -14.95 17.45
N SER A 203 2.28 -13.72 17.77
CA SER A 203 1.55 -12.87 16.82
C SER A 203 2.37 -11.68 16.36
N THR A 204 1.89 -11.03 15.29
CA THR A 204 2.24 -9.65 14.96
C THR A 204 1.90 -8.71 16.13
N ASN A 205 2.48 -7.51 16.14
CA ASN A 205 2.17 -6.45 17.11
C ASN A 205 0.90 -5.65 16.76
N PHE A 206 0.15 -6.09 15.76
CA PHE A 206 -1.14 -5.55 15.33
C PHE A 206 -2.05 -6.68 14.88
N ALA A 207 -3.33 -6.39 14.75
CA ALA A 207 -4.36 -7.28 14.23
C ALA A 207 -5.22 -6.55 13.20
N ILE A 208 -5.95 -7.29 12.38
CA ILE A 208 -6.91 -6.73 11.43
C ILE A 208 -8.33 -6.91 12.00
N ILE A 209 -9.15 -5.89 11.88
CA ILE A 209 -10.60 -5.98 12.07
C ILE A 209 -11.26 -5.94 10.70
N TYR A 210 -11.88 -7.04 10.31
CA TYR A 210 -12.62 -7.13 9.08
C TYR A 210 -13.98 -6.45 9.20
N VAL A 211 -14.29 -5.58 8.25
CA VAL A 211 -15.54 -4.85 8.13
C VAL A 211 -16.29 -5.39 6.91
N PRO A 212 -17.46 -6.02 7.06
CA PRO A 212 -18.07 -6.82 6.01
C PRO A 212 -18.73 -6.03 4.88
N THR A 213 -18.95 -4.72 5.05
CA THR A 213 -19.59 -3.90 4.02
C THR A 213 -18.84 -2.62 3.74
N GLU A 214 -18.85 -2.19 2.47
CA GLU A 214 -18.23 -0.94 2.03
C GLU A 214 -18.88 0.29 2.70
N GLY A 215 -20.20 0.29 2.85
CA GLY A 215 -20.93 1.37 3.51
C GLY A 215 -20.49 1.57 4.96
N LEU A 216 -20.34 0.49 5.72
CA LEU A 216 -19.84 0.54 7.08
C LEU A 216 -18.39 1.05 7.15
N PHE A 217 -17.53 0.61 6.21
CA PHE A 217 -16.17 1.10 6.10
C PHE A 217 -16.10 2.58 5.74
N ALA A 218 -16.96 3.04 4.82
CA ALA A 218 -17.04 4.44 4.43
C ALA A 218 -17.45 5.35 5.60
N GLU A 219 -18.46 4.94 6.39
CA GLU A 219 -18.89 5.68 7.58
C GLU A 219 -17.76 5.77 8.63
N LEU A 220 -17.04 4.69 8.87
CA LEU A 220 -15.88 4.69 9.79
C LEU A 220 -14.73 5.57 9.29
N SER A 221 -14.43 5.52 8.00
CA SER A 221 -13.34 6.29 7.39
C SER A 221 -13.63 7.78 7.31
N SER A 222 -14.90 8.15 7.20
CA SER A 222 -15.35 9.55 7.16
C SER A 222 -15.46 10.19 8.54
N TYR A 223 -15.57 9.39 9.60
CA TYR A 223 -15.71 9.89 10.96
C TYR A 223 -14.46 10.62 11.43
N ARG A 224 -14.62 11.88 11.80
CA ARG A 224 -13.57 12.69 12.44
C ARG A 224 -13.93 12.86 13.91
N ASP A 225 -13.03 12.43 14.81
CA ASP A 225 -13.22 12.68 16.22
C ASP A 225 -12.98 14.18 16.51
N PRO A 226 -13.97 14.90 17.03
CA PRO A 226 -13.81 16.32 17.32
C PRO A 226 -12.76 16.62 18.41
N LYS A 227 -12.22 15.57 19.08
CA LYS A 227 -11.20 15.69 20.14
C LYS A 227 -9.79 15.39 19.66
N THR A 228 -9.60 15.00 18.40
CA THR A 228 -8.30 14.77 17.72
C THR A 228 -8.14 15.74 16.57
#